data_c9ecdab91573647030e37e835ecc88fe
#
_entry.id   c9ecdab91573647030e37e835ecc88fe
#
_cell.length_a   1.000
_cell.length_b   1.000
_cell.length_c   1.000
_cell.angle_alpha   90.00
_cell.angle_beta   90.00
_cell.angle_gamma   90.00
#
_symmetry.space_group_name_H-M   'P 1'
#
loop_
_entity.id
_entity.type
_entity.pdbx_description
1 polymer ?
#
loop_
_entity_poly.entity_id
_entity_poly.type
_entity_poly.pdbx_seq_one_letter_code
_entity_poly.pdbx_strand_id
1 'polypeptide(L)'
;MNKIKAAIIEDEVPAARLLHEMIQSLRPDWEVMILPGTIEESVEWFRVNPHPELLFLDIQLTDGNSFMLIEQARPDSMIVFTTAYDEYAVRAFAVNS
;
A
#
# COMPACT_ATOMS: atom_id res chain seq x y z
N MET A 1 -15.87 -4.61 -18.34
CA MET A 1 -15.85 -3.90 -17.07
C MET A 1 -14.45 -3.83 -16.51
N ASN A 2 -14.10 -2.70 -15.97
CA ASN A 2 -12.78 -2.51 -15.41
C ASN A 2 -12.66 -3.20 -14.06
N LYS A 3 -11.57 -3.92 -13.87
CA LYS A 3 -11.28 -4.50 -12.57
C LYS A 3 -10.71 -3.42 -11.66
N ILE A 4 -11.02 -3.51 -10.38
CA ILE A 4 -10.39 -2.65 -9.40
C ILE A 4 -8.96 -3.11 -9.24
N LYS A 5 -8.04 -2.19 -9.35
CA LYS A 5 -6.62 -2.47 -9.17
C LYS A 5 -6.20 -2.09 -7.78
N ALA A 6 -5.69 -3.05 -7.05
CA ALA A 6 -5.21 -2.86 -5.69
C ALA A 6 -3.74 -3.25 -5.61
N ALA A 7 -3.00 -2.56 -4.78
CA ALA A 7 -1.59 -2.84 -4.60
C ALA A 7 -1.26 -2.95 -3.12
N ILE A 8 -0.20 -3.70 -2.84
CA ILE A 8 0.26 -3.94 -1.47
C ILE A 8 1.71 -3.51 -1.38
N ILE A 9 2.03 -2.72 -0.37
CA ILE A 9 3.42 -2.39 -0.03
C ILE A 9 3.66 -2.87 1.39
N GLU A 10 4.44 -3.91 1.50
CA GLU A 10 4.77 -4.57 2.76
C GLU A 10 6.15 -5.20 2.58
N ASP A 11 7.10 -4.86 3.44
CA ASP A 11 8.48 -5.32 3.29
C ASP A 11 8.70 -6.79 3.69
N GLU A 12 7.79 -7.38 4.46
CA GLU A 12 7.90 -8.79 4.81
C GLU A 12 7.16 -9.63 3.79
N VAL A 13 7.90 -10.43 3.03
CA VAL A 13 7.33 -11.20 1.94
C VAL A 13 6.20 -12.13 2.39
N PRO A 14 6.34 -12.90 3.48
CA PRO A 14 5.22 -13.75 3.92
C PRO A 14 3.97 -12.96 4.27
N ALA A 15 4.12 -11.81 4.90
CA ALA A 15 2.98 -10.98 5.26
C ALA A 15 2.29 -10.41 4.01
N ALA A 16 3.09 -9.98 3.03
CA ALA A 16 2.55 -9.47 1.78
C ALA A 16 1.77 -10.56 1.04
N ARG A 17 2.29 -11.76 1.01
CA ARG A 17 1.62 -12.88 0.35
C ARG A 17 0.32 -13.26 1.03
N LEU A 18 0.33 -13.28 2.35
CA LEU A 18 -0.88 -13.60 3.11
C LEU A 18 -1.96 -12.57 2.84
N LEU A 19 -1.62 -11.31 2.87
CA LEU A 19 -2.57 -10.23 2.60
C LEU A 19 -3.10 -10.34 1.16
N HIS A 20 -2.21 -10.63 0.22
CA HIS A 20 -2.60 -10.81 -1.17
C HIS A 20 -3.64 -11.93 -1.30
N GLU A 21 -3.38 -13.08 -0.67
CA GLU A 21 -4.30 -14.21 -0.70
C GLU A 21 -5.64 -13.87 -0.08
N MET A 22 -5.64 -13.15 1.04
CA MET A 22 -6.86 -12.77 1.71
C MET A 22 -7.71 -11.84 0.85
N ILE A 23 -7.09 -10.84 0.26
CA ILE A 23 -7.80 -9.88 -0.59
C ILE A 23 -8.35 -10.59 -1.83
N GLN A 24 -7.52 -11.40 -2.48
CA GLN A 24 -7.92 -12.09 -3.69
C GLN A 24 -9.05 -13.09 -3.41
N SER A 25 -9.05 -13.70 -2.24
CA SER A 25 -10.11 -14.61 -1.83
C SER A 25 -11.43 -13.88 -1.62
N LEU A 26 -11.37 -12.69 -1.03
CA LEU A 26 -12.58 -11.90 -0.76
C LEU A 26 -13.07 -11.16 -2.00
N ARG A 27 -12.17 -10.81 -2.88
CA ARG A 27 -12.49 -10.05 -4.10
C ARG A 27 -11.77 -10.67 -5.29
N PRO A 28 -12.27 -11.82 -5.76
CA PRO A 28 -11.57 -12.51 -6.86
C PRO A 28 -11.58 -11.75 -8.18
N ASP A 29 -12.44 -10.76 -8.31
CA ASP A 29 -12.47 -9.93 -9.51
C ASP A 29 -11.54 -8.72 -9.44
N TRP A 30 -10.85 -8.51 -8.32
CA TRP A 30 -9.86 -7.45 -8.22
C TRP A 30 -8.53 -7.92 -8.78
N GLU A 31 -7.78 -6.98 -9.34
CA GLU A 31 -6.42 -7.23 -9.76
C GLU A 31 -5.50 -6.73 -8.63
N VAL A 32 -4.90 -7.66 -7.91
CA VAL A 32 -4.09 -7.34 -6.74
C VAL A 32 -2.63 -7.61 -7.04
N MET A 33 -1.77 -6.64 -6.82
CA MET A 33 -0.34 -6.78 -7.06
C MET A 33 0.46 -6.41 -5.82
N ILE A 34 1.64 -7.02 -5.69
CA ILE A 34 2.57 -6.69 -4.61
C ILE A 34 3.66 -5.81 -5.20
N LEU A 35 3.81 -4.63 -4.64
CA LEU A 35 4.81 -3.67 -5.08
C LEU A 35 6.10 -3.83 -4.29
N PRO A 36 7.19 -3.16 -4.70
CA PRO A 36 8.43 -3.21 -3.92
C PRO A 36 8.21 -2.77 -2.48
N GLY A 37 8.90 -3.40 -1.55
CA GLY A 37 8.70 -3.19 -0.13
C GLY A 37 9.54 -2.08 0.49
N THR A 38 10.19 -1.24 -0.31
CA THR A 38 10.95 -0.11 0.20
C THR A 38 10.37 1.20 -0.31
N ILE A 39 10.61 2.26 0.43
CA ILE A 39 10.14 3.59 0.03
C ILE A 39 10.81 4.00 -1.28
N GLU A 40 12.11 3.83 -1.37
CA GLU A 40 12.86 4.23 -2.56
C GLU A 40 12.34 3.58 -3.83
N GLU A 41 12.19 2.26 -3.80
CA GLU A 41 11.71 1.54 -4.97
C GLU A 41 10.24 1.83 -5.27
N SER A 42 9.44 2.03 -4.24
CA SER A 42 8.03 2.34 -4.41
C SER A 42 7.82 3.73 -5.01
N VAL A 43 8.60 4.71 -4.57
CA VAL A 43 8.53 6.06 -5.16
C VAL A 43 8.81 5.99 -6.66
N GLU A 44 9.85 5.23 -7.04
CA GLU A 44 10.19 5.07 -8.44
C GLU A 44 9.09 4.36 -9.21
N TRP A 45 8.48 3.34 -8.59
CA TRP A 45 7.38 2.63 -9.22
C TRP A 45 6.20 3.55 -9.53
N PHE A 46 5.83 4.41 -8.56
CA PHE A 46 4.72 5.33 -8.76
C PHE A 46 5.03 6.41 -9.80
N ARG A 47 6.31 6.68 -10.00
CA ARG A 47 6.70 7.68 -10.99
C ARG A 47 6.47 7.20 -12.42
N VAL A 48 6.60 5.90 -12.67
CA VAL A 48 6.58 5.36 -14.03
C VAL A 48 5.40 4.45 -14.35
N ASN A 49 4.54 4.19 -13.37
CA ASN A 49 3.40 3.29 -13.57
C ASN A 49 2.09 3.98 -13.25
N PRO A 50 0.97 3.50 -13.84
CA PRO A 50 -0.35 3.99 -13.43
C PRO A 50 -0.59 3.64 -11.97
N HIS A 51 -1.25 4.54 -11.25
CA HIS A 51 -1.51 4.33 -9.84
C HIS A 51 -2.70 3.40 -9.62
N PRO A 52 -2.62 2.48 -8.64
CA PRO A 52 -3.76 1.62 -8.32
C PRO A 52 -4.86 2.44 -7.67
N GLU A 53 -6.06 1.91 -7.68
CA GLU A 53 -7.19 2.56 -7.03
C GLU A 53 -7.11 2.44 -5.52
N LEU A 54 -6.61 1.29 -5.04
CA LEU A 54 -6.42 1.05 -3.61
C LEU A 54 -4.96 0.71 -3.35
N LEU A 55 -4.43 1.23 -2.25
CA LEU A 55 -3.07 0.95 -1.83
C LEU A 55 -3.09 0.49 -0.38
N PHE A 56 -2.78 -0.78 -0.16
CA PHE A 56 -2.61 -1.33 1.18
C PHE A 56 -1.16 -1.11 1.58
N LEU A 57 -0.95 -0.31 2.61
CA LEU A 57 0.37 0.22 2.92
C LEU A 57 0.72 -0.02 4.39
N ASP A 58 1.85 -0.70 4.63
CA ASP A 58 2.38 -0.83 5.97
C ASP A 58 3.00 0.51 6.36
N ILE A 59 2.79 0.94 7.59
CA ILE A 59 3.31 2.21 8.06
C ILE A 59 4.83 2.21 8.14
N GLN A 60 5.41 1.10 8.61
CA GLN A 60 6.85 1.00 8.80
C GLN A 60 7.46 0.09 7.75
N LEU A 61 8.31 0.65 6.92
CA LEU A 61 9.03 -0.11 5.90
C LEU A 61 10.52 -0.19 6.29
N THR A 62 11.27 -1.01 5.56
CA THR A 62 12.69 -1.23 5.88
C THR A 62 13.49 0.06 5.91
N ASP A 63 13.23 0.95 4.98
CA ASP A 63 13.99 2.19 4.83
C ASP A 63 13.29 3.42 5.37
N GLY A 64 12.24 3.24 6.17
CA GLY A 64 11.63 4.38 6.83
C GLY A 64 10.12 4.27 7.01
N ASN A 65 9.52 5.38 7.35
CA ASN A 65 8.09 5.50 7.57
C ASN A 65 7.39 5.78 6.25
N SER A 66 6.31 5.07 5.99
CA SER A 66 5.62 5.16 4.70
C SER A 66 4.95 6.51 4.45
N PHE A 67 4.83 7.38 5.46
CA PHE A 67 4.39 8.75 5.20
C PHE A 67 5.36 9.47 4.27
N MET A 68 6.63 9.08 4.29
CA MET A 68 7.62 9.62 3.35
C MET A 68 7.27 9.22 1.92
N LEU A 69 6.79 7.99 1.73
CA LEU A 69 6.34 7.55 0.44
C LEU A 69 5.16 8.38 -0.05
N ILE A 70 4.18 8.59 0.82
CA ILE A 70 3.00 9.39 0.49
C ILE A 70 3.40 10.80 0.08
N GLU A 71 4.32 11.38 0.83
CA GLU A 71 4.78 12.74 0.58
C GLU A 71 5.52 12.85 -0.74
N GLN A 72 6.39 11.89 -1.04
CA GLN A 72 7.24 11.94 -2.23
C GLN A 72 6.53 11.47 -3.49
N ALA A 73 5.76 10.40 -3.40
CA ALA A 73 5.12 9.81 -4.57
C ALA A 73 3.73 10.37 -4.83
N ARG A 74 3.08 10.86 -3.79
CA ARG A 74 1.70 11.38 -3.87
C ARG A 74 0.79 10.42 -4.63
N PRO A 75 0.60 9.18 -4.11
CA PRO A 75 -0.22 8.20 -4.82
C PRO A 75 -1.63 8.71 -5.03
N ASP A 76 -2.12 8.54 -6.25
CA ASP A 76 -3.51 8.86 -6.57
C ASP A 76 -4.33 7.62 -6.28
N SER A 77 -4.35 7.23 -5.01
CA SER A 77 -4.93 5.97 -4.55
C SER A 77 -5.62 6.21 -3.22
N MET A 78 -6.64 5.42 -2.96
CA MET A 78 -7.20 5.37 -1.61
C MET A 78 -6.25 4.51 -0.77
N ILE A 79 -5.74 5.05 0.32
CA ILE A 79 -4.75 4.37 1.13
C ILE A 79 -5.41 3.69 2.31
N VAL A 80 -5.11 2.39 2.47
CA VAL A 80 -5.55 1.59 3.60
C VAL A 80 -4.30 1.13 4.34
N PHE A 81 -4.12 1.57 5.58
CA PHE A 81 -2.98 1.16 6.36
C PHE A 81 -3.21 -0.23 6.94
N THR A 82 -2.19 -1.07 6.86
CA THR A 82 -2.30 -2.48 7.26
C THR A 82 -1.78 -2.77 8.66
N THR A 83 -1.18 -1.80 9.31
CA THR A 83 -0.71 -1.95 10.68
C THR A 83 -1.92 -2.06 11.61
N ALA A 84 -1.93 -3.09 12.43
CA ALA A 84 -3.10 -3.38 13.27
C ALA A 84 -3.44 -2.25 14.23
N TYR A 85 -2.42 -1.67 14.85
CA TYR A 85 -2.61 -0.51 15.71
C TYR A 85 -1.26 0.10 16.03
N ASP A 86 -1.24 1.39 16.21
CA ASP A 86 -0.24 2.15 16.92
C ASP A 86 -0.60 3.63 16.77
N GLU A 87 0.19 4.49 17.38
CA GLU A 87 -0.10 5.92 17.34
C GLU A 87 0.00 6.49 15.93
N TYR A 88 0.78 5.85 15.05
CA TYR A 88 0.90 6.31 13.65
C TYR A 88 -0.39 6.10 12.89
N ALA A 89 -1.08 5.00 13.12
CA ALA A 89 -2.35 4.75 12.46
C ALA A 89 -3.38 5.81 12.84
N VAL A 90 -3.42 6.16 14.12
CA VAL A 90 -4.33 7.20 14.61
C VAL A 90 -3.99 8.54 13.97
N ARG A 91 -2.72 8.86 13.86
CA ARG A 91 -2.26 10.11 13.23
C ARG A 91 -2.61 10.15 11.76
N ALA A 92 -2.53 9.01 11.09
CA ALA A 92 -2.86 8.92 9.68
C ALA A 92 -4.33 9.26 9.45
N PHE A 93 -5.21 8.76 10.30
CA PHE A 93 -6.63 9.10 10.21
C PHE A 93 -6.85 10.58 10.43
N ALA A 94 -6.15 11.17 11.39
CA ALA A 94 -6.28 12.59 11.67
C ALA A 94 -5.84 13.44 10.47
N VAL A 95 -4.81 13.01 9.78
CA VAL A 95 -4.27 13.73 8.61
C VAL A 95 -5.20 13.62 7.42
N ASN A 96 -5.85 12.48 7.26
CA ASN A 96 -6.67 12.20 6.06
C ASN A 96 -8.16 12.49 6.24
N SER A 97 -8.55 12.88 7.39
CA SER A 97 -9.97 13.16 7.65
C SER A 97 -10.36 14.62 7.42
#